data_8edf7c7685e3bc1c452584a0ef773449
#
_entry.id   8edf7c7685e3bc1c452584a0ef773449
#
_cell.length_a   1.000
_cell.length_b   1.000
_cell.length_c   1.000
_cell.angle_alpha   90.00
_cell.angle_beta   90.00
_cell.angle_gamma   90.00
#
_symmetry.space_group_name_H-M   'P 1'
#
loop_
_entity.id
_entity.type
_entity.pdbx_description
1 polymer ?
#
loop_
_entity_poly.entity_id
_entity_poly.type
_entity_poly.pdbx_seq_one_letter_code
_entity_poly.pdbx_strand_id
1 'polypeptide(L)'
;MGGYILRRLVSAIPVLLGITVIVFLIMSLIPGDPATAILGSYATPENVEKLNRDLGLDKPVVQRYFIWLGNMLQGDFGRSFSLNRPVIDEVLERFNATLILAGTSLVLCSILGVLAGVVSAARQYGLADKVITFIVLIGISVPSFFLGMMMILLFSVNLKWFPVSGMYAIYGGGDLTDLIRHLIMPALALSAVATGVIARLSRSAMLEVLRQDYIRTARAKGVGERKVIMGHALRAAMVSIIPVLGIQAGFVLSGAVYIEIVFQWPGVGRMLVDAILTRDLLLVQGGVVFVAACYVFFNIAVDVAQSLLDPRIKT
;
A
#
# COMPACT_ATOMS: atom_id res chain seq x y z
N MET A 1 9.55 -14.62 21.70
CA MET A 1 8.46 -14.27 20.76
C MET A 1 7.38 -13.40 21.41
N GLY A 2 6.72 -13.83 22.49
CA GLY A 2 5.65 -13.03 23.14
C GLY A 2 6.12 -11.64 23.59
N GLY A 3 7.29 -11.54 24.25
CA GLY A 3 7.86 -10.25 24.68
C GLY A 3 8.22 -9.31 23.52
N TYR A 4 8.69 -9.85 22.40
CA TYR A 4 8.97 -9.06 21.19
C TYR A 4 7.69 -8.46 20.59
N ILE A 5 6.63 -9.28 20.44
CA ILE A 5 5.33 -8.82 19.93
C ILE A 5 4.73 -7.77 20.88
N LEU A 6 4.77 -8.03 22.19
CA LEU A 6 4.25 -7.08 23.17
C LEU A 6 5.00 -5.74 23.11
N ARG A 7 6.33 -5.75 23.03
CA ARG A 7 7.13 -4.53 22.88
C ARG A 7 6.76 -3.75 21.62
N ARG A 8 6.53 -4.44 20.48
CA ARG A 8 6.10 -3.84 19.22
C ARG A 8 4.71 -3.22 19.30
N LEU A 9 3.76 -3.93 19.95
CA LEU A 9 2.41 -3.41 20.21
C LEU A 9 2.44 -2.17 21.10
N VAL A 10 3.23 -2.20 22.17
CA VAL A 10 3.39 -1.04 23.06
C VAL A 10 4.03 0.14 22.34
N SER A 11 5.04 -0.09 21.50
CA SER A 11 5.66 0.98 20.70
C SER A 11 4.74 1.54 19.61
N ALA A 12 3.71 0.83 19.19
CA ALA A 12 2.71 1.31 18.24
C ALA A 12 1.75 2.35 18.85
N ILE A 13 1.48 2.26 20.18
CA ILE A 13 0.53 3.16 20.86
C ILE A 13 0.93 4.64 20.71
N PRO A 14 2.17 5.07 21.07
CA PRO A 14 2.55 6.48 20.94
C PRO A 14 2.55 6.95 19.47
N VAL A 15 2.84 6.07 18.51
CA VAL A 15 2.77 6.39 17.09
C VAL A 15 1.32 6.67 16.65
N LEU A 16 0.39 5.77 17.01
CA LEU A 16 -1.03 5.96 16.69
C LEU A 16 -1.60 7.19 17.40
N LEU A 17 -1.29 7.41 18.68
CA LEU A 17 -1.69 8.62 19.38
C LEU A 17 -1.12 9.89 18.73
N GLY A 18 0.15 9.88 18.33
CA GLY A 18 0.74 10.99 17.60
C GLY A 18 0.01 11.28 16.29
N ILE A 19 -0.37 10.25 15.52
CA ILE A 19 -1.14 10.39 14.28
C ILE A 19 -2.52 10.98 14.58
N THR A 20 -3.25 10.50 15.60
CA THR A 20 -4.56 11.05 15.95
C THR A 20 -4.48 12.54 16.31
N VAL A 21 -3.46 12.96 17.09
CA VAL A 21 -3.23 14.37 17.42
C VAL A 21 -2.95 15.19 16.18
N ILE A 22 -2.02 14.74 15.34
CA ILE A 22 -1.62 15.46 14.12
C ILE A 22 -2.80 15.62 13.17
N VAL A 23 -3.54 14.55 12.89
CA VAL A 23 -4.70 14.59 11.99
C VAL A 23 -5.78 15.49 12.54
N PHE A 24 -6.11 15.39 13.83
CA PHE A 24 -7.09 16.23 14.46
C PHE A 24 -6.70 17.72 14.43
N LEU A 25 -5.43 18.04 14.71
CA LEU A 25 -4.93 19.42 14.66
C LEU A 25 -4.95 19.98 13.24
N ILE A 26 -4.45 19.23 12.26
CA ILE A 26 -4.47 19.65 10.84
C ILE A 26 -5.91 19.97 10.43
N MET A 27 -6.86 19.07 10.70
CA MET A 27 -8.25 19.27 10.33
C MET A 27 -8.91 20.43 11.08
N SER A 28 -8.47 20.70 12.33
CA SER A 28 -8.96 21.86 13.12
C SER A 28 -8.37 23.21 12.66
N LEU A 29 -7.23 23.20 11.94
CA LEU A 29 -6.57 24.39 11.40
C LEU A 29 -7.02 24.77 9.99
N ILE A 30 -7.77 23.90 9.30
CA ILE A 30 -8.28 24.21 7.96
C ILE A 30 -9.24 25.40 8.07
N PRO A 31 -8.98 26.49 7.34
CA PRO A 31 -9.85 27.67 7.38
C PRO A 31 -11.22 27.38 6.78
N GLY A 32 -12.26 27.80 7.48
CA GLY A 32 -13.66 27.63 7.11
C GLY A 32 -14.48 27.03 8.25
N ASP A 33 -15.76 27.31 8.26
CA ASP A 33 -16.71 26.72 9.21
C ASP A 33 -17.23 25.39 8.61
N PRO A 34 -16.95 24.24 9.24
CA PRO A 34 -17.46 22.95 8.77
C PRO A 34 -18.98 22.93 8.62
N ALA A 35 -19.70 23.58 9.56
CA ALA A 35 -21.16 23.63 9.50
C ALA A 35 -21.65 24.37 8.25
N THR A 36 -21.00 25.46 7.88
CA THR A 36 -21.31 26.17 6.63
C THR A 36 -21.05 25.32 5.40
N ALA A 37 -19.96 24.56 5.39
CA ALA A 37 -19.63 23.66 4.27
C ALA A 37 -20.66 22.52 4.15
N ILE A 38 -21.14 21.99 5.27
CA ILE A 38 -22.17 20.92 5.32
C ILE A 38 -23.52 21.44 4.85
N LEU A 39 -23.93 22.61 5.34
CA LEU A 39 -25.25 23.19 5.04
C LEU A 39 -25.34 23.75 3.61
N GLY A 40 -24.19 24.13 3.02
CA GLY A 40 -24.17 24.68 1.67
C GLY A 40 -25.18 25.81 1.46
N SER A 41 -26.14 25.63 0.57
CA SER A 41 -27.20 26.63 0.30
C SER A 41 -28.19 26.81 1.44
N TYR A 42 -28.21 25.93 2.44
CA TYR A 42 -29.06 26.03 3.64
C TYR A 42 -28.33 26.65 4.85
N ALA A 43 -27.15 27.23 4.64
CA ALA A 43 -26.33 27.87 5.67
C ALA A 43 -26.93 29.21 6.12
N THR A 44 -28.01 29.17 6.89
CA THR A 44 -28.50 30.34 7.64
C THR A 44 -27.73 30.45 8.96
N PRO A 45 -27.57 31.66 9.55
CA PRO A 45 -26.87 31.78 10.82
C PRO A 45 -27.42 30.88 11.93
N GLU A 46 -28.72 30.69 11.97
CA GLU A 46 -29.42 29.85 12.94
C GLU A 46 -29.08 28.36 12.74
N ASN A 47 -29.10 27.87 11.48
CA ASN A 47 -28.77 26.47 11.15
C ASN A 47 -27.30 26.17 11.42
N VAL A 48 -26.41 27.12 11.11
CA VAL A 48 -24.97 27.00 11.36
C VAL A 48 -24.69 26.90 12.86
N GLU A 49 -25.31 27.78 13.67
CA GLU A 49 -25.15 27.75 15.12
C GLU A 49 -25.70 26.44 15.73
N LYS A 50 -26.86 25.99 15.28
CA LYS A 50 -27.43 24.72 15.70
C LYS A 50 -26.50 23.54 15.36
N LEU A 51 -26.01 23.46 14.12
CA LEU A 51 -25.14 22.39 13.68
C LEU A 51 -23.78 22.45 14.39
N ASN A 52 -23.24 23.62 14.66
CA ASN A 52 -22.01 23.79 15.43
C ASN A 52 -22.16 23.25 16.87
N ARG A 53 -23.31 23.47 17.51
CA ARG A 53 -23.62 22.90 18.82
C ARG A 53 -23.80 21.38 18.76
N ASP A 54 -24.52 20.89 17.77
CA ASP A 54 -24.77 19.44 17.59
C ASP A 54 -23.46 18.67 17.32
N LEU A 55 -22.52 19.29 16.61
CA LEU A 55 -21.19 18.74 16.33
C LEU A 55 -20.17 19.05 17.45
N GLY A 56 -20.56 19.84 18.46
CA GLY A 56 -19.68 20.24 19.57
C GLY A 56 -18.51 21.14 19.13
N LEU A 57 -18.64 21.84 18.01
CA LEU A 57 -17.59 22.71 17.47
C LEU A 57 -17.42 23.99 18.31
N ASP A 58 -18.39 24.31 19.16
CA ASP A 58 -18.38 25.36 20.17
C ASP A 58 -17.42 25.07 21.34
N LYS A 59 -17.01 23.82 21.53
CA LYS A 59 -16.14 23.40 22.63
C LYS A 59 -14.67 23.71 22.36
N PRO A 60 -13.84 23.90 23.42
CA PRO A 60 -12.39 24.04 23.27
C PRO A 60 -11.77 22.87 22.49
N VAL A 61 -10.77 23.16 21.64
CA VAL A 61 -10.13 22.18 20.75
C VAL A 61 -9.66 20.93 21.50
N VAL A 62 -9.09 21.10 22.69
CA VAL A 62 -8.63 19.97 23.53
C VAL A 62 -9.79 19.06 23.94
N GLN A 63 -10.92 19.65 24.36
CA GLN A 63 -12.09 18.87 24.74
C GLN A 63 -12.68 18.12 23.54
N ARG A 64 -12.73 18.75 22.38
CA ARG A 64 -13.17 18.12 21.13
C ARG A 64 -12.30 16.92 20.77
N TYR A 65 -10.98 17.04 20.91
CA TYR A 65 -10.06 15.94 20.67
C TYR A 65 -10.37 14.71 21.55
N PHE A 66 -10.53 14.90 22.85
CA PHE A 66 -10.80 13.78 23.74
C PHE A 66 -12.18 13.15 23.53
N ILE A 67 -13.20 13.93 23.19
CA ILE A 67 -14.52 13.41 22.82
C ILE A 67 -14.40 12.57 21.54
N TRP A 68 -13.78 13.12 20.49
CA TRP A 68 -13.59 12.43 19.23
C TRP A 68 -12.76 11.14 19.40
N LEU A 69 -11.66 11.19 20.13
CA LEU A 69 -10.84 10.01 20.41
C LEU A 69 -11.61 8.95 21.21
N GLY A 70 -12.39 9.37 22.20
CA GLY A 70 -13.23 8.48 23.01
C GLY A 70 -14.29 7.76 22.17
N ASN A 71 -14.96 8.45 21.27
CA ASN A 71 -15.94 7.87 20.35
C ASN A 71 -15.26 6.88 19.40
N MET A 72 -14.11 7.25 18.84
CA MET A 72 -13.35 6.39 17.93
C MET A 72 -12.88 5.09 18.63
N LEU A 73 -12.43 5.16 19.88
CA LEU A 73 -12.04 3.97 20.66
C LEU A 73 -13.23 3.05 20.95
N GLN A 74 -14.46 3.55 20.89
CA GLN A 74 -15.70 2.76 21.01
C GLN A 74 -16.19 2.25 19.66
N GLY A 75 -15.46 2.53 18.55
CA GLY A 75 -15.81 2.12 17.20
C GLY A 75 -16.72 3.12 16.47
N ASP A 76 -17.05 4.26 17.08
CA ASP A 76 -17.80 5.33 16.42
C ASP A 76 -16.86 6.34 15.77
N PHE A 77 -16.70 6.20 14.46
CA PHE A 77 -15.90 7.10 13.61
C PHE A 77 -16.75 8.29 13.10
N GLY A 78 -18.02 8.38 13.50
CA GLY A 78 -18.96 9.36 13.02
C GLY A 78 -19.55 9.04 11.64
N ARG A 79 -20.25 10.03 11.06
CA ARG A 79 -20.85 9.92 9.71
C ARG A 79 -20.17 10.88 8.75
N SER A 80 -19.91 10.41 7.55
CA SER A 80 -19.51 11.24 6.42
C SER A 80 -20.64 12.17 6.04
N PHE A 81 -20.33 13.45 5.93
CA PHE A 81 -21.31 14.46 5.52
C PHE A 81 -21.58 14.42 4.02
N SER A 82 -20.54 14.17 3.22
CA SER A 82 -20.65 14.13 1.76
C SER A 82 -21.38 12.88 1.27
N LEU A 83 -21.21 11.74 1.94
CA LEU A 83 -21.77 10.44 1.56
C LEU A 83 -23.03 10.07 2.37
N ASN A 84 -23.29 10.76 3.48
CA ASN A 84 -24.37 10.48 4.43
C ASN A 84 -24.40 9.00 4.92
N ARG A 85 -23.19 8.42 5.12
CA ARG A 85 -22.98 7.03 5.57
C ARG A 85 -22.05 7.01 6.79
N PRO A 86 -22.08 5.98 7.65
CA PRO A 86 -21.08 5.78 8.68
C PRO A 86 -19.67 5.72 8.07
N VAL A 87 -18.72 6.44 8.67
CA VAL A 87 -17.34 6.51 8.17
C VAL A 87 -16.69 5.13 8.13
N ILE A 88 -16.89 4.31 9.18
CA ILE A 88 -16.28 2.99 9.27
C ILE A 88 -16.73 2.06 8.12
N ASP A 89 -18.01 2.09 7.76
CA ASP A 89 -18.55 1.23 6.69
C ASP A 89 -17.92 1.60 5.34
N GLU A 90 -17.84 2.91 5.05
CA GLU A 90 -17.21 3.40 3.81
C GLU A 90 -15.72 3.05 3.77
N VAL A 91 -15.00 3.26 4.87
CA VAL A 91 -13.57 2.94 4.94
C VAL A 91 -13.32 1.44 4.73
N LEU A 92 -14.10 0.56 5.37
CA LEU A 92 -13.95 -0.90 5.21
C LEU A 92 -14.25 -1.37 3.79
N GLU A 93 -15.29 -0.82 3.16
CA GLU A 93 -15.62 -1.14 1.77
C GLU A 93 -14.47 -0.77 0.83
N ARG A 94 -13.92 0.45 0.96
CA ARG A 94 -12.80 0.93 0.15
C ARG A 94 -11.50 0.23 0.45
N PHE A 95 -11.28 -0.13 1.71
CA PHE A 95 -10.07 -0.84 2.13
C PHE A 95 -9.94 -2.21 1.47
N ASN A 96 -11.04 -2.93 1.27
CA ASN A 96 -11.03 -4.19 0.54
C ASN A 96 -10.49 -4.02 -0.90
N ALA A 97 -10.91 -2.97 -1.60
CA ALA A 97 -10.39 -2.68 -2.95
C ALA A 97 -8.90 -2.33 -2.93
N THR A 98 -8.43 -1.55 -1.94
CA THR A 98 -7.00 -1.28 -1.75
C THR A 98 -6.21 -2.55 -1.47
N LEU A 99 -6.72 -3.46 -0.62
CA LEU A 99 -6.06 -4.73 -0.32
C LEU A 99 -5.93 -5.64 -1.56
N ILE A 100 -6.94 -5.69 -2.41
CA ILE A 100 -6.89 -6.45 -3.67
C ILE A 100 -5.78 -5.90 -4.58
N LEU A 101 -5.74 -4.58 -4.77
CA LEU A 101 -4.73 -3.93 -5.60
C LEU A 101 -3.33 -4.09 -5.02
N ALA A 102 -3.12 -3.72 -3.75
CA ALA A 102 -1.83 -3.78 -3.11
C ALA A 102 -1.32 -5.22 -2.93
N GLY A 103 -2.19 -6.14 -2.55
CA GLY A 103 -1.87 -7.56 -2.41
C GLY A 103 -1.43 -8.18 -3.74
N THR A 104 -2.18 -7.94 -4.82
CA THR A 104 -1.80 -8.41 -6.16
C THR A 104 -0.48 -7.80 -6.61
N SER A 105 -0.29 -6.49 -6.41
CA SER A 105 0.96 -5.81 -6.76
C SER A 105 2.16 -6.36 -5.98
N LEU A 106 1.98 -6.67 -4.69
CA LEU A 106 3.01 -7.27 -3.84
C LEU A 106 3.40 -8.66 -4.32
N VAL A 107 2.43 -9.50 -4.68
CA VAL A 107 2.69 -10.82 -5.26
C VAL A 107 3.43 -10.69 -6.59
N LEU A 108 2.99 -9.80 -7.46
CA LEU A 108 3.64 -9.55 -8.76
C LEU A 108 5.07 -9.06 -8.59
N CYS A 109 5.33 -8.04 -7.78
CA CYS A 109 6.70 -7.53 -7.60
C CYS A 109 7.62 -8.57 -6.93
N SER A 110 7.09 -9.38 -6.02
CA SER A 110 7.85 -10.44 -5.37
C SER A 110 8.27 -11.52 -6.37
N ILE A 111 7.33 -12.04 -7.16
CA ILE A 111 7.60 -13.09 -8.15
C ILE A 111 8.49 -12.54 -9.27
N LEU A 112 8.09 -11.47 -9.91
CA LEU A 112 8.82 -10.90 -11.05
C LEU A 112 10.19 -10.39 -10.65
N GLY A 113 10.31 -9.72 -9.49
CA GLY A 113 11.57 -9.19 -8.98
C GLY A 113 12.56 -10.29 -8.63
N VAL A 114 12.13 -11.32 -7.88
CA VAL A 114 13.00 -12.44 -7.53
C VAL A 114 13.42 -13.20 -8.79
N LEU A 115 12.49 -13.55 -9.68
CA LEU A 115 12.80 -14.26 -10.92
C LEU A 115 13.76 -13.48 -11.81
N ALA A 116 13.52 -12.16 -11.99
CA ALA A 116 14.41 -11.29 -12.74
C ALA A 116 15.82 -11.27 -12.15
N GLY A 117 15.94 -11.14 -10.82
CA GLY A 117 17.23 -11.17 -10.12
C GLY A 117 17.96 -12.49 -10.26
N VAL A 118 17.24 -13.62 -10.14
CA VAL A 118 17.80 -14.98 -10.32
C VAL A 118 18.31 -15.18 -11.75
N VAL A 119 17.50 -14.85 -12.76
CA VAL A 119 17.89 -15.01 -14.19
C VAL A 119 19.06 -14.10 -14.52
N SER A 120 19.07 -12.87 -14.04
CA SER A 120 20.15 -11.90 -14.21
C SER A 120 21.46 -12.41 -13.59
N ALA A 121 21.42 -12.95 -12.37
CA ALA A 121 22.59 -13.51 -11.69
C ALA A 121 23.12 -14.79 -12.37
N ALA A 122 22.21 -15.68 -12.77
CA ALA A 122 22.57 -16.94 -13.42
C ALA A 122 23.23 -16.73 -14.81
N ARG A 123 22.92 -15.63 -15.48
CA ARG A 123 23.47 -15.25 -16.79
C ARG A 123 24.29 -13.96 -16.73
N GLN A 124 25.10 -13.83 -15.67
CA GLN A 124 25.88 -12.62 -15.40
C GLN A 124 26.66 -12.18 -16.64
N TYR A 125 26.58 -10.87 -16.96
CA TYR A 125 27.17 -10.19 -18.13
C TYR A 125 26.62 -10.64 -19.49
N GLY A 126 25.71 -11.60 -19.54
CA GLY A 126 25.05 -12.03 -20.77
C GLY A 126 23.98 -11.06 -21.25
N LEU A 127 23.41 -11.31 -22.43
CA LEU A 127 22.35 -10.46 -23.00
C LEU A 127 21.12 -10.38 -22.08
N ALA A 128 20.71 -11.51 -21.48
CA ALA A 128 19.58 -11.52 -20.55
C ALA A 128 19.81 -10.61 -19.31
N ASP A 129 21.02 -10.64 -18.75
CA ASP A 129 21.39 -9.75 -17.63
C ASP A 129 21.30 -8.29 -18.04
N LYS A 130 21.82 -7.93 -19.19
CA LYS A 130 21.78 -6.54 -19.73
C LYS A 130 20.35 -6.07 -19.97
N VAL A 131 19.51 -6.87 -20.60
CA VAL A 131 18.11 -6.53 -20.90
C VAL A 131 17.30 -6.40 -19.61
N ILE A 132 17.42 -7.35 -18.69
CA ILE A 132 16.73 -7.28 -17.39
C ILE A 132 17.19 -6.05 -16.62
N THR A 133 18.49 -5.77 -16.55
CA THR A 133 19.02 -4.60 -15.86
C THR A 133 18.48 -3.30 -16.47
N PHE A 134 18.40 -3.22 -17.79
CA PHE A 134 17.84 -2.06 -18.48
C PHE A 134 16.37 -1.85 -18.15
N ILE A 135 15.54 -2.92 -18.22
CA ILE A 135 14.10 -2.85 -17.86
C ILE A 135 13.93 -2.46 -16.39
N VAL A 136 14.72 -3.04 -15.50
CA VAL A 136 14.72 -2.73 -14.06
C VAL A 136 15.06 -1.27 -13.80
N LEU A 137 16.06 -0.72 -14.50
CA LEU A 137 16.43 0.70 -14.37
C LEU A 137 15.29 1.61 -14.81
N ILE A 138 14.65 1.32 -15.93
CA ILE A 138 13.44 2.06 -16.37
C ILE A 138 12.36 1.98 -15.30
N GLY A 139 12.05 0.79 -14.81
CA GLY A 139 11.00 0.57 -13.80
C GLY A 139 11.22 1.34 -12.49
N ILE A 140 12.48 1.52 -12.07
CA ILE A 140 12.82 2.31 -10.87
C ILE A 140 12.79 3.82 -11.17
N SER A 141 13.18 4.23 -12.38
CA SER A 141 13.36 5.65 -12.73
C SER A 141 12.03 6.33 -13.09
N VAL A 142 11.05 5.57 -13.55
CA VAL A 142 9.75 6.11 -13.99
C VAL A 142 8.78 6.10 -12.80
N PRO A 143 8.17 7.25 -12.45
CA PRO A 143 7.13 7.29 -11.41
C PRO A 143 5.96 6.36 -11.77
N SER A 144 5.46 5.61 -10.78
CA SER A 144 4.39 4.61 -11.00
C SER A 144 3.11 5.21 -11.61
N PHE A 145 2.72 6.40 -11.17
CA PHE A 145 1.56 7.10 -11.73
C PHE A 145 1.74 7.46 -13.20
N PHE A 146 2.93 7.91 -13.58
CA PHE A 146 3.25 8.23 -14.98
C PHE A 146 3.25 6.96 -15.84
N LEU A 147 3.85 5.88 -15.35
CA LEU A 147 3.78 4.58 -16.00
C LEU A 147 2.33 4.13 -16.20
N GLY A 148 1.49 4.30 -15.16
CA GLY A 148 0.05 4.01 -15.23
C GLY A 148 -0.65 4.80 -16.33
N MET A 149 -0.41 6.11 -16.43
CA MET A 149 -0.97 6.95 -17.50
C MET A 149 -0.51 6.50 -18.88
N MET A 150 0.78 6.17 -19.06
CA MET A 150 1.31 5.65 -20.31
C MET A 150 0.67 4.30 -20.68
N MET A 151 0.45 3.42 -19.70
CA MET A 151 -0.24 2.16 -19.93
C MET A 151 -1.70 2.37 -20.37
N ILE A 152 -2.43 3.30 -19.75
CA ILE A 152 -3.79 3.66 -20.18
C ILE A 152 -3.78 4.14 -21.62
N LEU A 153 -2.89 5.09 -21.95
CA LEU A 153 -2.81 5.65 -23.30
C LEU A 153 -2.52 4.56 -24.34
N LEU A 154 -1.55 3.68 -24.07
CA LEU A 154 -1.14 2.66 -25.02
C LEU A 154 -2.13 1.51 -25.09
N PHE A 155 -2.44 0.88 -23.94
CA PHE A 155 -3.18 -0.38 -23.93
C PHE A 155 -4.70 -0.22 -23.89
N SER A 156 -5.22 0.89 -23.35
CA SER A 156 -6.67 1.10 -23.29
C SER A 156 -7.17 1.98 -24.44
N VAL A 157 -6.51 3.09 -24.71
CA VAL A 157 -6.98 4.06 -25.71
C VAL A 157 -6.58 3.62 -27.11
N ASN A 158 -5.30 3.33 -27.34
CA ASN A 158 -4.79 3.00 -28.67
C ASN A 158 -5.08 1.55 -29.06
N LEU A 159 -4.68 0.59 -28.22
CA LEU A 159 -4.81 -0.85 -28.51
C LEU A 159 -6.16 -1.44 -28.11
N LYS A 160 -6.89 -0.79 -27.21
CA LYS A 160 -8.22 -1.24 -26.69
C LYS A 160 -8.20 -2.65 -26.08
N TRP A 161 -7.05 -3.04 -25.46
CA TRP A 161 -6.90 -4.38 -24.87
C TRP A 161 -7.48 -4.45 -23.46
N PHE A 162 -7.36 -3.36 -22.68
CA PHE A 162 -7.76 -3.29 -21.30
C PHE A 162 -8.69 -2.10 -21.05
N PRO A 163 -9.54 -2.17 -20.00
CA PRO A 163 -10.39 -1.06 -19.60
C PRO A 163 -9.54 0.13 -19.11
N VAL A 164 -10.09 1.34 -19.24
CA VAL A 164 -9.40 2.59 -18.88
C VAL A 164 -9.33 2.78 -17.37
N SER A 165 -10.43 2.45 -16.64
CA SER A 165 -10.59 2.82 -15.23
C SER A 165 -11.62 1.96 -14.53
N GLY A 166 -11.66 2.08 -13.18
CA GLY A 166 -12.59 1.36 -12.32
C GLY A 166 -12.09 -0.02 -11.91
N MET A 167 -12.83 -0.67 -11.03
CA MET A 167 -12.57 -2.04 -10.55
C MET A 167 -13.37 -3.07 -11.34
N TYR A 168 -14.51 -2.65 -11.87
CA TYR A 168 -15.44 -3.44 -12.66
C TYR A 168 -16.04 -2.60 -13.78
N ALA A 169 -16.55 -3.27 -14.81
CA ALA A 169 -17.35 -2.63 -15.86
C ALA A 169 -18.66 -2.08 -15.27
N ILE A 170 -19.10 -0.91 -15.74
CA ILE A 170 -20.32 -0.24 -15.26
C ILE A 170 -21.57 -1.07 -15.61
N TYR A 171 -21.55 -1.77 -16.74
CA TYR A 171 -22.64 -2.60 -17.21
C TYR A 171 -22.17 -4.03 -17.43
N GLY A 172 -22.86 -4.98 -16.78
CA GLY A 172 -22.56 -6.41 -16.96
C GLY A 172 -21.25 -6.92 -16.37
N GLY A 173 -20.56 -6.10 -15.54
CA GLY A 173 -19.35 -6.48 -14.82
C GLY A 173 -19.64 -7.09 -13.46
N GLY A 174 -18.57 -7.45 -12.74
CA GLY A 174 -18.63 -7.94 -11.36
C GLY A 174 -18.19 -9.39 -11.18
N ASP A 175 -17.83 -10.07 -12.26
CA ASP A 175 -17.23 -11.40 -12.20
C ASP A 175 -15.70 -11.32 -12.03
N LEU A 176 -15.07 -12.46 -11.74
CA LEU A 176 -13.63 -12.56 -11.54
C LEU A 176 -12.83 -12.16 -12.80
N THR A 177 -13.36 -12.46 -13.97
CA THR A 177 -12.69 -12.16 -15.25
C THR A 177 -12.65 -10.66 -15.48
N ASP A 178 -13.75 -9.98 -15.19
CA ASP A 178 -13.83 -8.52 -15.27
C ASP A 178 -12.88 -7.86 -14.29
N LEU A 179 -12.87 -8.32 -13.02
CA LEU A 179 -11.92 -7.86 -12.02
C LEU A 179 -10.46 -8.00 -12.48
N ILE A 180 -10.07 -9.15 -13.00
CA ILE A 180 -8.69 -9.39 -13.48
C ILE A 180 -8.33 -8.43 -14.60
N ARG A 181 -9.23 -8.20 -15.57
CA ARG A 181 -8.99 -7.28 -16.68
C ARG A 181 -8.76 -5.84 -16.22
N HIS A 182 -9.51 -5.39 -15.19
CA HIS A 182 -9.35 -4.06 -14.60
C HIS A 182 -8.10 -3.97 -13.69
N LEU A 183 -7.67 -5.08 -13.08
CA LEU A 183 -6.59 -5.13 -12.10
C LEU A 183 -5.19 -5.20 -12.73
N ILE A 184 -5.03 -5.78 -13.93
CA ILE A 184 -3.73 -6.05 -14.56
C ILE A 184 -2.87 -4.77 -14.68
N MET A 185 -3.40 -3.73 -15.29
CA MET A 185 -2.62 -2.50 -15.51
C MET A 185 -2.30 -1.75 -14.21
N PRO A 186 -3.28 -1.50 -13.31
CA PRO A 186 -2.99 -0.88 -12.02
C PRO A 186 -1.96 -1.67 -11.21
N ALA A 187 -2.10 -3.00 -11.14
CA ALA A 187 -1.18 -3.84 -10.39
C ALA A 187 0.24 -3.86 -10.97
N LEU A 188 0.39 -3.89 -12.28
CA LEU A 188 1.69 -3.78 -12.95
C LEU A 188 2.34 -2.41 -12.73
N ALA A 189 1.57 -1.33 -12.87
CA ALA A 189 2.08 0.02 -12.64
C ALA A 189 2.54 0.22 -11.19
N LEU A 190 1.73 -0.25 -10.21
CA LEU A 190 2.06 -0.15 -8.79
C LEU A 190 3.28 -1.02 -8.42
N SER A 191 3.40 -2.20 -9.02
CA SER A 191 4.49 -3.14 -8.73
C SER A 191 5.83 -2.76 -9.36
N ALA A 192 5.87 -1.91 -10.38
CA ALA A 192 7.03 -1.69 -11.23
C ALA A 192 8.29 -1.26 -10.46
N VAL A 193 8.18 -0.24 -9.60
CA VAL A 193 9.31 0.27 -8.79
C VAL A 193 9.81 -0.79 -7.82
N ALA A 194 8.90 -1.43 -7.09
CA ALA A 194 9.23 -2.49 -6.15
C ALA A 194 9.87 -3.70 -6.84
N THR A 195 9.37 -4.10 -8.01
CA THR A 195 9.96 -5.15 -8.85
C THR A 195 11.42 -4.84 -9.17
N GLY A 196 11.70 -3.61 -9.56
CA GLY A 196 13.06 -3.18 -9.87
C GLY A 196 14.02 -3.26 -8.66
N VAL A 197 13.58 -2.78 -7.50
CA VAL A 197 14.36 -2.84 -6.26
C VAL A 197 14.63 -4.29 -5.85
N ILE A 198 13.58 -5.14 -5.85
CA ILE A 198 13.69 -6.55 -5.50
C ILE A 198 14.62 -7.29 -6.48
N ALA A 199 14.49 -7.04 -7.79
CA ALA A 199 15.33 -7.67 -8.81
C ALA A 199 16.81 -7.36 -8.60
N ARG A 200 17.16 -6.11 -8.35
CA ARG A 200 18.53 -5.68 -8.11
C ARG A 200 19.13 -6.33 -6.85
N LEU A 201 18.37 -6.34 -5.75
CA LEU A 201 18.82 -6.94 -4.51
C LEU A 201 18.89 -8.46 -4.60
N SER A 202 17.91 -9.09 -5.24
CA SER A 202 17.94 -10.53 -5.51
C SER A 202 19.14 -10.93 -6.38
N ARG A 203 19.46 -10.15 -7.42
CA ARG A 203 20.66 -10.36 -8.24
C ARG A 203 21.94 -10.31 -7.38
N SER A 204 22.08 -9.30 -6.53
CA SER A 204 23.24 -9.14 -5.65
C SER A 204 23.39 -10.33 -4.69
N ALA A 205 22.31 -10.69 -3.97
CA ALA A 205 22.29 -11.82 -3.05
C ALA A 205 22.61 -13.15 -3.75
N MET A 206 22.05 -13.38 -4.94
CA MET A 206 22.33 -14.58 -5.73
C MET A 206 23.79 -14.65 -6.16
N LEU A 207 24.39 -13.55 -6.62
CA LEU A 207 25.81 -13.53 -7.03
C LEU A 207 26.75 -13.80 -5.86
N GLU A 208 26.45 -13.29 -4.67
CA GLU A 208 27.21 -13.57 -3.46
C GLU A 208 27.16 -15.07 -3.11
N VAL A 209 25.95 -15.65 -3.10
CA VAL A 209 25.76 -17.08 -2.79
C VAL A 209 26.38 -17.99 -3.85
N LEU A 210 26.25 -17.68 -5.13
CA LEU A 210 26.80 -18.49 -6.23
C LEU A 210 28.34 -18.61 -6.21
N ARG A 211 29.03 -17.73 -5.50
CA ARG A 211 30.49 -17.75 -5.31
C ARG A 211 30.95 -18.56 -4.11
N GLN A 212 30.05 -19.04 -3.25
CA GLN A 212 30.37 -19.80 -2.04
C GLN A 212 30.92 -21.21 -2.36
N ASP A 213 31.80 -21.74 -1.51
CA ASP A 213 32.48 -22.99 -1.73
C ASP A 213 31.52 -24.20 -1.72
N TYR A 214 30.45 -24.19 -0.94
CA TYR A 214 29.47 -25.26 -0.96
C TYR A 214 28.71 -25.36 -2.30
N ILE A 215 28.55 -24.24 -3.03
CA ILE A 215 27.99 -24.25 -4.39
C ILE A 215 28.98 -24.88 -5.37
N ARG A 216 30.28 -24.54 -5.24
CA ARG A 216 31.34 -25.22 -6.04
C ARG A 216 31.35 -26.70 -5.78
N THR A 217 31.26 -27.12 -4.51
CA THR A 217 31.18 -28.54 -4.13
C THR A 217 29.96 -29.24 -4.72
N ALA A 218 28.78 -28.59 -4.72
CA ALA A 218 27.58 -29.16 -5.33
C ALA A 218 27.76 -29.39 -6.84
N ARG A 219 28.37 -28.44 -7.56
CA ARG A 219 28.70 -28.59 -8.99
C ARG A 219 29.73 -29.70 -9.22
N ALA A 220 30.76 -29.76 -8.39
CA ALA A 220 31.79 -30.85 -8.50
C ALA A 220 31.21 -32.25 -8.27
N LYS A 221 30.14 -32.37 -7.46
CA LYS A 221 29.38 -33.63 -7.26
C LYS A 221 28.39 -33.93 -8.39
N GLY A 222 28.37 -33.16 -9.49
CA GLY A 222 27.51 -33.38 -10.65
C GLY A 222 26.06 -32.98 -10.47
N VAL A 223 25.72 -32.13 -9.48
CA VAL A 223 24.36 -31.59 -9.33
C VAL A 223 24.06 -30.68 -10.50
N GLY A 224 22.95 -30.93 -11.21
CA GLY A 224 22.55 -30.14 -12.38
C GLY A 224 22.33 -28.63 -12.04
N GLU A 225 22.73 -27.73 -12.94
CA GLU A 225 22.80 -26.28 -12.71
C GLU A 225 21.45 -25.68 -12.25
N ARG A 226 20.33 -26.17 -12.82
CA ARG A 226 18.99 -25.70 -12.38
C ARG A 226 18.73 -26.01 -10.90
N LYS A 227 19.16 -27.18 -10.40
CA LYS A 227 19.03 -27.58 -9.00
C LYS A 227 20.00 -26.79 -8.11
N VAL A 228 21.20 -26.48 -8.61
CA VAL A 228 22.16 -25.62 -7.92
C VAL A 228 21.57 -24.20 -7.73
N ILE A 229 21.01 -23.60 -8.79
CA ILE A 229 20.45 -22.24 -8.75
C ILE A 229 19.18 -22.19 -7.90
N MET A 230 18.16 -23.01 -8.21
CA MET A 230 16.84 -22.90 -7.56
C MET A 230 16.79 -23.59 -6.20
N GLY A 231 17.50 -24.73 -6.03
CA GLY A 231 17.44 -25.52 -4.81
C GLY A 231 18.45 -25.09 -3.73
N HIS A 232 19.65 -24.71 -4.14
CA HIS A 232 20.73 -24.37 -3.20
C HIS A 232 20.93 -22.84 -3.10
N ALA A 233 21.19 -22.18 -4.23
CA ALA A 233 21.54 -20.77 -4.21
C ALA A 233 20.35 -19.87 -3.85
N LEU A 234 19.21 -20.03 -4.50
CA LEU A 234 18.02 -19.20 -4.21
C LEU A 234 17.56 -19.39 -2.77
N ARG A 235 17.52 -20.62 -2.27
CA ARG A 235 17.13 -20.88 -0.88
C ARG A 235 18.00 -20.14 0.13
N ALA A 236 19.32 -20.11 -0.09
CA ALA A 236 20.23 -19.36 0.76
C ALA A 236 20.10 -17.84 0.58
N ALA A 237 19.92 -17.36 -0.65
CA ALA A 237 19.73 -15.94 -0.95
C ALA A 237 18.40 -15.38 -0.38
N MET A 238 17.36 -16.24 -0.23
CA MET A 238 16.06 -15.80 0.33
C MET A 238 16.17 -15.21 1.74
N VAL A 239 17.16 -15.60 2.53
CA VAL A 239 17.40 -15.01 3.85
C VAL A 239 17.63 -13.49 3.76
N SER A 240 18.35 -13.04 2.73
CA SER A 240 18.60 -11.61 2.48
C SER A 240 17.47 -10.94 1.69
N ILE A 241 16.69 -11.69 0.89
CA ILE A 241 15.61 -11.17 0.04
C ILE A 241 14.33 -10.92 0.84
N ILE A 242 13.95 -11.81 1.76
CA ILE A 242 12.68 -11.73 2.51
C ILE A 242 12.51 -10.43 3.29
N PRO A 243 13.52 -9.91 4.02
CA PRO A 243 13.41 -8.60 4.69
C PRO A 243 13.09 -7.46 3.71
N VAL A 244 13.65 -7.52 2.51
CA VAL A 244 13.40 -6.51 1.47
C VAL A 244 11.96 -6.57 0.96
N LEU A 245 11.40 -7.79 0.78
CA LEU A 245 9.99 -7.95 0.43
C LEU A 245 9.07 -7.30 1.45
N GLY A 246 9.37 -7.43 2.74
CA GLY A 246 8.63 -6.78 3.82
C GLY A 246 8.67 -5.26 3.73
N ILE A 247 9.85 -4.67 3.49
CA ILE A 247 9.98 -3.22 3.30
C ILE A 247 9.21 -2.75 2.06
N GLN A 248 9.30 -3.49 0.94
CA GLN A 248 8.60 -3.14 -0.29
C GLN A 248 7.08 -3.21 -0.15
N ALA A 249 6.56 -4.06 0.71
CA ALA A 249 5.12 -4.12 0.99
C ALA A 249 4.59 -2.80 1.57
N GLY A 250 5.34 -2.15 2.47
CA GLY A 250 5.01 -0.82 2.98
C GLY A 250 5.01 0.25 1.87
N PHE A 251 5.99 0.23 0.96
CA PHE A 251 6.05 1.15 -0.18
C PHE A 251 4.89 0.93 -1.17
N VAL A 252 4.51 -0.32 -1.44
CA VAL A 252 3.37 -0.64 -2.31
C VAL A 252 2.07 -0.10 -1.71
N LEU A 253 1.83 -0.30 -0.41
CA LEU A 253 0.65 0.25 0.26
C LEU A 253 0.59 1.78 0.18
N SER A 254 1.71 2.46 0.43
CA SER A 254 1.78 3.93 0.34
C SER A 254 1.61 4.43 -1.10
N GLY A 255 2.15 3.71 -2.07
CA GLY A 255 2.06 4.05 -3.50
C GLY A 255 0.68 3.79 -4.11
N ALA A 256 -0.16 2.98 -3.47
CA ALA A 256 -1.48 2.62 -3.97
C ALA A 256 -2.37 3.86 -4.22
N VAL A 257 -2.27 4.88 -3.39
CA VAL A 257 -3.05 6.13 -3.50
C VAL A 257 -2.95 6.74 -4.90
N TYR A 258 -1.73 6.89 -5.44
CA TYR A 258 -1.52 7.48 -6.76
C TYR A 258 -2.13 6.64 -7.88
N ILE A 259 -2.03 5.31 -7.77
CA ILE A 259 -2.58 4.38 -8.76
C ILE A 259 -4.10 4.32 -8.66
N GLU A 260 -4.67 4.37 -7.47
CA GLU A 260 -6.10 4.45 -7.25
C GLU A 260 -6.71 5.69 -7.91
N ILE A 261 -6.03 6.84 -7.83
CA ILE A 261 -6.46 8.08 -8.50
C ILE A 261 -6.38 7.93 -10.01
N VAL A 262 -5.23 7.49 -10.55
CA VAL A 262 -4.99 7.38 -12.00
C VAL A 262 -5.98 6.44 -12.68
N PHE A 263 -6.20 5.27 -12.08
CA PHE A 263 -7.11 4.25 -12.62
C PHE A 263 -8.54 4.36 -12.10
N GLN A 264 -8.85 5.38 -11.32
CA GLN A 264 -10.15 5.52 -10.64
C GLN A 264 -10.56 4.26 -9.86
N TRP A 265 -9.58 3.57 -9.30
CA TRP A 265 -9.80 2.39 -8.46
C TRP A 265 -10.51 2.80 -7.16
N PRO A 266 -11.58 2.09 -6.73
CA PRO A 266 -12.40 2.53 -5.59
C PRO A 266 -11.74 2.22 -4.24
N GLY A 267 -10.47 2.62 -4.06
CA GLY A 267 -9.71 2.36 -2.84
C GLY A 267 -9.80 3.49 -1.81
N VAL A 268 -9.18 3.23 -0.63
CA VAL A 268 -9.16 4.17 0.51
C VAL A 268 -8.37 5.43 0.19
N GLY A 269 -7.26 5.31 -0.55
CA GLY A 269 -6.43 6.48 -0.89
C GLY A 269 -7.20 7.48 -1.74
N ARG A 270 -7.91 7.02 -2.77
CA ARG A 270 -8.81 7.86 -3.58
C ARG A 270 -9.92 8.45 -2.74
N MET A 271 -10.59 7.63 -1.92
CA MET A 271 -11.64 8.11 -1.00
C MET A 271 -11.14 9.26 -0.11
N LEU A 272 -9.93 9.14 0.45
CA LEU A 272 -9.35 10.20 1.28
C LEU A 272 -9.09 11.48 0.50
N VAL A 273 -8.60 11.39 -0.74
CA VAL A 273 -8.40 12.57 -1.59
C VAL A 273 -9.74 13.24 -1.91
N ASP A 274 -10.76 12.47 -2.27
CA ASP A 274 -12.11 12.97 -2.53
C ASP A 274 -12.70 13.62 -1.27
N ALA A 275 -12.52 13.01 -0.09
CA ALA A 275 -12.95 13.56 1.20
C ALA A 275 -12.25 14.87 1.56
N ILE A 276 -10.95 15.02 1.25
CA ILE A 276 -10.21 16.27 1.43
C ILE A 276 -10.78 17.36 0.52
N LEU A 277 -11.03 17.04 -0.74
CA LEU A 277 -11.58 18.01 -1.71
C LEU A 277 -13.00 18.46 -1.37
N THR A 278 -13.80 17.56 -0.80
CA THR A 278 -15.17 17.86 -0.33
C THR A 278 -15.22 18.40 1.10
N ARG A 279 -14.06 18.51 1.77
CA ARG A 279 -13.92 18.95 3.17
C ARG A 279 -14.69 18.08 4.18
N ASP A 280 -14.80 16.81 3.92
CA ASP A 280 -15.43 15.85 4.83
C ASP A 280 -14.49 15.49 5.98
N LEU A 281 -14.52 16.30 7.04
CA LEU A 281 -13.58 16.22 8.15
C LEU A 281 -13.58 14.84 8.84
N LEU A 282 -14.77 14.29 9.11
CA LEU A 282 -14.90 13.03 9.83
C LEU A 282 -14.40 11.85 8.97
N LEU A 283 -14.70 11.87 7.66
CA LEU A 283 -14.22 10.84 6.73
C LEU A 283 -12.68 10.90 6.59
N VAL A 284 -12.09 12.10 6.53
CA VAL A 284 -10.63 12.24 6.49
C VAL A 284 -10.00 11.77 7.81
N GLN A 285 -10.50 12.26 8.96
CA GLN A 285 -9.96 11.89 10.27
C GLN A 285 -10.03 10.38 10.52
N GLY A 286 -11.23 9.80 10.35
CA GLY A 286 -11.45 8.37 10.55
C GLY A 286 -10.67 7.52 9.56
N GLY A 287 -10.67 7.88 8.28
CA GLY A 287 -9.97 7.14 7.24
C GLY A 287 -8.45 7.16 7.41
N VAL A 288 -7.86 8.32 7.73
CA VAL A 288 -6.40 8.41 7.95
C VAL A 288 -5.97 7.60 9.17
N VAL A 289 -6.71 7.69 10.28
CA VAL A 289 -6.38 6.91 11.49
C VAL A 289 -6.55 5.42 11.25
N PHE A 290 -7.61 5.01 10.54
CA PHE A 290 -7.82 3.60 10.16
C PHE A 290 -6.66 3.08 9.30
N VAL A 291 -6.28 3.79 8.23
CA VAL A 291 -5.17 3.40 7.35
C VAL A 291 -3.86 3.34 8.12
N ALA A 292 -3.61 4.31 9.01
CA ALA A 292 -2.42 4.33 9.85
C ALA A 292 -2.38 3.12 10.80
N ALA A 293 -3.51 2.77 11.42
CA ALA A 293 -3.62 1.58 12.26
C ALA A 293 -3.33 0.31 11.45
N CYS A 294 -3.97 0.15 10.28
CA CYS A 294 -3.71 -0.98 9.38
C CYS A 294 -2.23 -1.06 8.98
N TYR A 295 -1.59 0.06 8.65
CA TYR A 295 -0.17 0.12 8.30
C TYR A 295 0.72 -0.32 9.46
N VAL A 296 0.45 0.14 10.67
CA VAL A 296 1.19 -0.27 11.88
C VAL A 296 1.04 -1.76 12.14
N PHE A 297 -0.19 -2.30 12.08
CA PHE A 297 -0.42 -3.73 12.25
C PHE A 297 0.24 -4.56 11.16
N PHE A 298 0.20 -4.08 9.91
CA PHE A 298 0.89 -4.73 8.80
C PHE A 298 2.41 -4.79 9.03
N ASN A 299 3.04 -3.69 9.44
CA ASN A 299 4.48 -3.68 9.76
C ASN A 299 4.82 -4.65 10.90
N ILE A 300 4.00 -4.70 11.96
CA ILE A 300 4.18 -5.67 13.04
C ILE A 300 4.10 -7.11 12.50
N ALA A 301 3.13 -7.40 11.62
CA ALA A 301 3.00 -8.73 11.01
C ALA A 301 4.24 -9.08 10.15
N VAL A 302 4.77 -8.14 9.39
CA VAL A 302 6.01 -8.29 8.61
C VAL A 302 7.20 -8.55 9.54
N ASP A 303 7.37 -7.77 10.62
CA ASP A 303 8.44 -7.95 11.59
C ASP A 303 8.38 -9.32 12.29
N VAL A 304 7.17 -9.76 12.64
CA VAL A 304 6.94 -11.10 13.22
C VAL A 304 7.30 -12.19 12.21
N ALA A 305 6.85 -12.06 10.96
CA ALA A 305 7.19 -13.02 9.90
C ALA A 305 8.70 -13.09 9.67
N GLN A 306 9.41 -11.97 9.66
CA GLN A 306 10.86 -11.91 9.55
C GLN A 306 11.55 -12.59 10.74
N SER A 307 11.08 -12.35 11.97
CA SER A 307 11.67 -12.97 13.18
C SER A 307 11.44 -14.48 13.26
N LEU A 308 10.42 -15.02 12.58
CA LEU A 308 10.19 -16.45 12.42
C LEU A 308 11.15 -17.09 11.43
N LEU A 309 11.53 -16.36 10.38
CA LEU A 309 12.39 -16.82 9.30
C LEU A 309 13.87 -16.68 9.62
N ASP A 310 14.25 -15.65 10.39
CA ASP A 310 15.64 -15.46 10.86
C ASP A 310 15.72 -15.51 12.39
N PRO A 311 16.17 -16.65 12.96
CA PRO A 311 16.33 -16.80 14.41
C PRO A 311 17.32 -15.83 15.07
N ARG A 312 18.15 -15.13 14.28
CA ARG A 312 19.16 -14.16 14.77
C ARG A 312 18.54 -12.83 15.20
N ILE A 313 17.30 -12.54 14.78
CA ILE A 313 16.57 -11.29 15.13
C ILE A 313 15.91 -11.37 16.52
N LYS A 314 16.12 -12.43 17.29
CA LYS A 314 15.45 -12.71 18.58
C LYS A 314 15.99 -11.94 19.79
N THR A 315 16.72 -10.86 19.62
CA THR A 315 17.23 -10.05 20.73
C THR A 315 16.53 -8.71 20.85
#